data_d5d3a191363905ec1e8f7468abdabb58
#
_entry.id   d5d3a191363905ec1e8f7468abdabb58
#
_cell.length_a   1.000
_cell.length_b   1.000
_cell.length_c   1.000
_cell.angle_alpha   90.00
_cell.angle_beta   90.00
_cell.angle_gamma   90.00
#
_symmetry.space_group_name_H-M   'P 1'
#
loop_
_entity.id
_entity.type
_entity.pdbx_description
1 polymer ?
#
loop_
_entity_poly.entity_id
_entity_poly.type
_entity_poly.pdbx_seq_one_letter_code
_entity_poly.pdbx_strand_id
1 'polypeptide(L)'
;MLQESKTGWSETEEAIAKQALQTAYTRETSALIANVRDRANSITELEDLWYLHDLLSTKRYEIDGKYTYNFSTLVFDFANLVKEGWLNIQDLQGLKP
;
A
#
# COMPACT_ATOMS: atom_id res chain seq x y z
N MET A 1 -16.31 -28.74 4.00
CA MET A 1 -16.52 -28.04 5.23
C MET A 1 -16.00 -26.62 5.15
N LEU A 2 -16.75 -25.73 5.64
CA LEU A 2 -16.36 -24.35 5.62
C LEU A 2 -15.30 -24.09 6.65
N GLN A 3 -14.20 -23.52 6.22
CA GLN A 3 -13.13 -23.15 7.11
C GLN A 3 -13.14 -21.65 7.28
N GLU A 4 -13.34 -21.25 8.49
CA GLU A 4 -13.18 -19.83 8.78
C GLU A 4 -11.76 -19.59 9.22
N SER A 5 -11.23 -18.46 8.80
CA SER A 5 -9.93 -18.04 9.25
C SER A 5 -10.01 -17.70 10.74
N LYS A 6 -8.86 -17.55 11.37
CA LYS A 6 -8.80 -17.11 12.77
C LYS A 6 -9.42 -15.74 12.97
N THR A 7 -9.68 -15.04 11.88
CA THR A 7 -10.19 -13.69 11.89
C THR A 7 -11.70 -13.65 11.82
N GLY A 8 -12.33 -14.79 11.56
CA GLY A 8 -13.76 -14.83 11.32
C GLY A 8 -14.16 -14.51 9.89
N TRP A 9 -13.20 -14.21 9.03
CA TRP A 9 -13.48 -13.97 7.62
C TRP A 9 -13.45 -15.26 6.83
N SER A 10 -14.31 -15.35 5.83
CA SER A 10 -14.31 -16.48 4.92
C SER A 10 -13.08 -16.39 4.00
N GLU A 11 -12.83 -17.48 3.27
CA GLU A 11 -11.77 -17.51 2.28
C GLU A 11 -11.96 -16.42 1.23
N THR A 12 -13.22 -16.19 0.84
CA THR A 12 -13.53 -15.14 -0.13
C THR A 12 -13.15 -13.78 0.41
N GLU A 13 -13.47 -13.51 1.68
CA GLU A 13 -13.12 -12.23 2.28
C GLU A 13 -11.62 -12.06 2.41
N GLU A 14 -10.91 -13.12 2.73
CA GLU A 14 -9.46 -13.07 2.80
C GLU A 14 -8.84 -12.79 1.43
N ALA A 15 -9.42 -13.39 0.38
CA ALA A 15 -8.94 -13.15 -0.98
C ALA A 15 -9.17 -11.69 -1.38
N ILE A 16 -10.31 -11.13 -1.01
CA ILE A 16 -10.59 -9.72 -1.28
C ILE A 16 -9.60 -8.82 -0.54
N ALA A 17 -9.31 -9.14 0.71
CA ALA A 17 -8.38 -8.36 1.51
C ALA A 17 -6.98 -8.38 0.90
N LYS A 18 -6.51 -9.55 0.49
CA LYS A 18 -5.19 -9.68 -0.12
C LYS A 18 -5.13 -8.94 -1.45
N GLN A 19 -6.18 -9.03 -2.24
CA GLN A 19 -6.25 -8.31 -3.50
C GLN A 19 -6.26 -6.80 -3.28
N ALA A 20 -6.95 -6.33 -2.24
CA ALA A 20 -6.98 -4.92 -1.93
C ALA A 20 -5.59 -4.41 -1.57
N LEU A 21 -4.82 -5.17 -0.77
CA LEU A 21 -3.45 -4.80 -0.45
C LEU A 21 -2.60 -4.73 -1.71
N GLN A 22 -2.73 -5.73 -2.60
CA GLN A 22 -1.97 -5.74 -3.85
C GLN A 22 -2.33 -4.54 -4.72
N THR A 23 -3.61 -4.19 -4.78
CA THR A 23 -4.08 -3.06 -5.57
C THR A 23 -3.48 -1.75 -5.04
N ALA A 24 -3.52 -1.56 -3.73
CA ALA A 24 -2.95 -0.37 -3.11
C ALA A 24 -1.44 -0.30 -3.34
N TYR A 25 -0.76 -1.42 -3.17
CA TYR A 25 0.68 -1.51 -3.40
C TYR A 25 1.04 -1.09 -4.84
N THR A 26 0.31 -1.64 -5.80
CA THR A 26 0.56 -1.32 -7.21
C THR A 26 0.34 0.17 -7.48
N ARG A 27 -0.73 0.73 -6.93
CA ARG A 27 -1.03 2.15 -7.12
C ARG A 27 0.03 3.04 -6.49
N GLU A 28 0.42 2.74 -5.27
CA GLU A 28 1.40 3.55 -4.56
C GLU A 28 2.77 3.47 -5.21
N THR A 29 3.21 2.27 -5.57
CA THR A 29 4.53 2.11 -6.19
C THR A 29 4.58 2.71 -7.58
N SER A 30 3.49 2.62 -8.36
CA SER A 30 3.44 3.27 -9.66
C SER A 30 3.52 4.78 -9.54
N ALA A 31 2.84 5.36 -8.55
CA ALA A 31 2.92 6.78 -8.30
C ALA A 31 4.32 7.19 -7.86
N LEU A 32 4.97 6.36 -7.06
CA LEU A 32 6.34 6.63 -6.63
C LEU A 32 7.30 6.63 -7.81
N ILE A 33 7.16 5.66 -8.71
CA ILE A 33 8.01 5.59 -9.91
C ILE A 33 7.84 6.85 -10.75
N ALA A 34 6.61 7.30 -10.97
CA ALA A 34 6.35 8.51 -11.74
C ALA A 34 6.96 9.73 -11.06
N ASN A 35 6.84 9.81 -9.74
CA ASN A 35 7.39 10.93 -8.97
C ASN A 35 8.91 10.95 -9.06
N VAL A 36 9.55 9.78 -8.96
CA VAL A 36 11.00 9.68 -9.04
C VAL A 36 11.50 10.10 -10.42
N ARG A 37 10.79 9.69 -11.48
CA ARG A 37 11.14 10.10 -12.83
C ARG A 37 11.14 11.62 -12.98
N ASP A 38 10.09 12.26 -12.47
CA ASP A 38 9.97 13.71 -12.55
C ASP A 38 11.08 14.39 -11.76
N ARG A 39 11.38 13.90 -10.56
CA ARG A 39 12.44 14.48 -9.73
C ARG A 39 13.80 14.27 -10.37
N ALA A 40 14.04 13.10 -10.96
CA ALA A 40 15.31 12.84 -11.63
C ALA A 40 15.53 13.81 -12.78
N ASN A 41 14.47 14.15 -13.52
CA ASN A 41 14.57 15.10 -14.61
C ASN A 41 14.84 16.53 -14.13
N SER A 42 14.58 16.80 -12.87
CA SER A 42 14.76 18.14 -12.30
C SER A 42 16.08 18.29 -11.56
N ILE A 43 16.90 17.26 -11.51
CA ILE A 43 18.17 17.30 -10.80
C ILE A 43 19.13 18.20 -11.57
N THR A 44 19.66 19.21 -10.90
CA THR A 44 20.65 20.11 -11.48
C THR A 44 21.89 20.22 -10.59
N GLU A 45 21.74 19.94 -9.30
CA GLU A 45 22.83 20.07 -8.35
C GLU A 45 22.96 18.80 -7.51
N LEU A 46 24.13 18.62 -6.94
CA LEU A 46 24.42 17.43 -6.13
C LEU A 46 23.45 17.30 -4.96
N GLU A 47 23.05 18.39 -4.35
CA GLU A 47 22.09 18.35 -3.24
C GLU A 47 20.75 17.76 -3.67
N ASP A 48 20.31 18.03 -4.88
CA ASP A 48 19.07 17.45 -5.41
C ASP A 48 19.17 15.95 -5.47
N LEU A 49 20.35 15.45 -5.84
CA LEU A 49 20.59 14.02 -5.91
C LEU A 49 20.52 13.37 -4.53
N TRP A 50 21.17 13.98 -3.53
CA TRP A 50 21.13 13.45 -2.18
C TRP A 50 19.73 13.52 -1.59
N TYR A 51 19.00 14.57 -1.92
CA TYR A 51 17.61 14.70 -1.48
C TYR A 51 16.77 13.54 -2.03
N LEU A 52 16.96 13.21 -3.30
CA LEU A 52 16.25 12.10 -3.91
C LEU A 52 16.65 10.77 -3.25
N HIS A 53 17.92 10.59 -2.97
CA HIS A 53 18.40 9.39 -2.28
C HIS A 53 17.73 9.24 -0.92
N ASP A 54 17.65 10.32 -0.15
CA ASP A 54 17.03 10.27 1.17
C ASP A 54 15.53 9.98 1.06
N LEU A 55 14.87 10.56 0.08
CA LEU A 55 13.46 10.29 -0.17
C LEU A 55 13.22 8.81 -0.49
N LEU A 56 14.05 8.25 -1.36
CA LEU A 56 13.94 6.84 -1.74
C LEU A 56 14.20 5.92 -0.55
N SER A 57 15.18 6.25 0.26
CA SER A 57 15.49 5.47 1.44
C SER A 57 14.32 5.43 2.41
N THR A 58 13.72 6.58 2.66
CA THR A 58 12.55 6.69 3.53
C THR A 58 11.37 5.91 2.96
N LYS A 59 11.11 6.09 1.66
CA LYS A 59 9.98 5.41 1.02
C LYS A 59 10.15 3.91 1.01
N ARG A 60 11.35 3.44 0.78
CA ARG A 60 11.62 2.01 0.81
C ARG A 60 11.31 1.42 2.18
N TYR A 61 11.76 2.10 3.22
CA TYR A 61 11.52 1.66 4.59
C TYR A 61 10.02 1.62 4.89
N GLU A 62 9.30 2.67 4.50
CA GLU A 62 7.86 2.75 4.73
C GLU A 62 7.11 1.66 3.98
N ILE A 63 7.41 1.48 2.71
CA ILE A 63 6.67 0.53 1.86
C ILE A 63 6.97 -0.90 2.28
N ASP A 64 8.22 -1.20 2.62
CA ASP A 64 8.60 -2.54 3.05
C ASP A 64 7.82 -3.00 4.27
N GLY A 65 7.48 -2.08 5.17
CA GLY A 65 6.74 -2.42 6.37
C GLY A 65 5.23 -2.26 6.26
N LYS A 66 4.77 -1.65 5.18
CA LYS A 66 3.37 -1.19 5.09
C LYS A 66 2.42 -2.26 4.56
N TYR A 67 2.89 -3.10 3.66
CA TYR A 67 2.01 -4.01 2.90
C TYR A 67 2.09 -5.45 3.36
N THR A 68 2.30 -5.65 4.64
CA THR A 68 2.30 -6.99 5.23
C THR A 68 0.86 -7.37 5.58
N TYR A 69 0.45 -8.57 5.16
CA TYR A 69 -0.86 -9.05 5.51
C TYR A 69 -0.86 -9.47 6.98
N ASN A 70 -1.46 -8.67 7.82
CA ASN A 70 -1.55 -8.92 9.25
C ASN A 70 -2.96 -8.58 9.70
N PHE A 71 -3.74 -9.62 9.98
CA PHE A 71 -5.15 -9.42 10.28
C PHE A 71 -5.38 -8.50 11.47
N SER A 72 -4.52 -8.57 12.47
CA SER A 72 -4.74 -7.77 13.68
C SER A 72 -4.70 -6.26 13.41
N THR A 73 -4.05 -5.84 12.33
CA THR A 73 -3.96 -4.43 11.97
C THR A 73 -4.68 -4.10 10.67
N LEU A 74 -5.25 -5.10 10.00
CA LEU A 74 -5.70 -4.97 8.62
C LEU A 74 -6.80 -3.93 8.43
N VAL A 75 -7.79 -3.89 9.31
CA VAL A 75 -8.86 -2.90 9.21
C VAL A 75 -8.29 -1.50 9.35
N PHE A 76 -7.38 -1.33 10.26
CA PHE A 76 -6.69 -0.07 10.48
C PHE A 76 -5.87 0.32 9.27
N ASP A 77 -5.15 -0.66 8.70
CA ASP A 77 -4.34 -0.43 7.52
C ASP A 77 -5.19 -0.02 6.33
N PHE A 78 -6.34 -0.66 6.13
CA PHE A 78 -7.25 -0.30 5.06
C PHE A 78 -7.80 1.11 5.25
N ALA A 79 -8.15 1.47 6.47
CA ALA A 79 -8.63 2.82 6.75
C ALA A 79 -7.59 3.86 6.37
N ASN A 80 -6.33 3.59 6.69
CA ASN A 80 -5.23 4.48 6.33
C ASN A 80 -5.03 4.55 4.82
N LEU A 81 -5.13 3.42 4.13
CA LEU A 81 -4.96 3.38 2.68
C LEU A 81 -6.07 4.14 1.96
N VAL A 82 -7.29 4.06 2.48
CA VAL A 82 -8.40 4.85 1.94
C VAL A 82 -8.14 6.33 2.18
N LYS A 83 -7.70 6.67 3.38
CA LYS A 83 -7.40 8.06 3.73
C LYS A 83 -6.29 8.63 2.84
N GLU A 84 -5.30 7.83 2.52
CA GLU A 84 -4.19 8.25 1.66
C GLU A 84 -4.54 8.25 0.17
N GLY A 85 -5.68 7.67 -0.19
CA GLY A 85 -6.10 7.65 -1.58
C GLY A 85 -5.63 6.45 -2.39
N TRP A 86 -4.98 5.46 -1.75
CA TRP A 86 -4.53 4.26 -2.46
C TRP A 86 -5.63 3.23 -2.64
N LEU A 87 -6.67 3.31 -1.82
CA LEU A 87 -7.86 2.47 -1.94
C LEU A 87 -9.10 3.35 -1.92
N ASN A 88 -10.16 2.86 -2.53
CA ASN A 88 -11.49 3.43 -2.37
C ASN A 88 -12.39 2.35 -1.78
N ILE A 89 -13.58 2.76 -1.35
CA ILE A 89 -14.49 1.84 -0.66
C ILE A 89 -14.87 0.68 -1.55
N GLN A 90 -14.94 0.90 -2.87
CA GLN A 90 -15.29 -0.15 -3.81
C GLN A 90 -14.26 -1.27 -3.84
N ASP A 91 -13.00 -0.96 -3.59
CA ASP A 91 -11.96 -1.98 -3.55
C ASP A 91 -12.15 -2.94 -2.38
N LEU A 92 -12.92 -2.54 -1.38
CA LEU A 92 -13.16 -3.34 -0.18
C LEU A 92 -14.54 -3.99 -0.19
N GLN A 93 -15.24 -3.89 -1.30
CA GLN A 93 -16.57 -4.47 -1.42
C GLN A 93 -16.54 -5.97 -1.20
N GLY A 94 -17.47 -6.46 -0.39
CA GLY A 94 -17.50 -7.89 -0.06
C GLY A 94 -16.90 -8.20 1.29
N LEU A 95 -16.19 -7.25 1.91
CA LEU A 95 -15.69 -7.45 3.26
C LEU A 95 -16.77 -7.06 4.26
N LYS A 96 -16.89 -7.85 5.33
CA LYS A 96 -17.80 -7.53 6.41
C LYS A 96 -17.15 -6.56 7.37
N PRO A 97 -17.96 -5.69 7.97
CA PRO A 97 -17.44 -4.75 8.96
C PRO A 97 -16.82 -5.45 10.16
#